data_9c149da88edd4c03d87e31822a309bc6
#
_entry.id   9c149da88edd4c03d87e31822a309bc6
#
_cell.length_a   1.000
_cell.length_b   1.000
_cell.length_c   1.000
_cell.angle_alpha   90.00
_cell.angle_beta   90.00
_cell.angle_gamma   90.00
#
_symmetry.space_group_name_H-M   'P 1'
#
loop_
_entity.id
_entity.type
_entity.pdbx_description
1 polymer ?
#
loop_
_entity_poly.entity_id
_entity_poly.type
_entity_poly.pdbx_seq_one_letter_code
_entity_poly.pdbx_strand_id
1 'polypeptide(L)'
;RTAEQKREMKGKPMNLNNYKEKDFNFEKEVKEASQSPGVRTIEKVGGVFLGILLLLAGLGGLVGGLILPSLPTMFDSNIAKIISEWGTLDAEEQLIAAILTSTTFWGLVLIVLGILCVWFIYNGVMLLFNLKAPSWKPGLVLFIAWIISIFVLAGWVAMTVGEALPALIVL
;
A
#
# COMPACT_ATOMS: atom_id res chain seq x y z
N ARG A 1 -41.52 -9.03 -56.01
CA ARG A 1 -41.05 -9.63 -54.73
C ARG A 1 -41.94 -10.81 -54.37
N THR A 2 -41.33 -11.94 -54.12
CA THR A 2 -42.01 -13.16 -53.73
C THR A 2 -42.58 -13.05 -52.33
N ALA A 3 -43.64 -13.83 -52.01
CA ALA A 3 -44.24 -13.84 -50.67
C ALA A 3 -43.23 -14.18 -49.55
N GLU A 4 -42.18 -14.93 -49.88
CA GLU A 4 -41.08 -15.24 -48.96
C GLU A 4 -40.22 -14.05 -48.63
N GLN A 5 -39.86 -13.19 -49.58
CA GLN A 5 -39.13 -11.97 -49.37
C GLN A 5 -39.92 -10.96 -48.53
N LYS A 6 -41.26 -10.93 -48.67
CA LYS A 6 -42.14 -10.16 -47.83
C LYS A 6 -42.21 -10.68 -46.36
N ARG A 7 -42.07 -11.97 -46.18
CA ARG A 7 -41.99 -12.58 -44.82
C ARG A 7 -40.68 -12.27 -44.12
N GLU A 8 -39.58 -12.24 -44.87
CA GLU A 8 -38.28 -11.87 -44.34
C GLU A 8 -38.21 -10.40 -43.95
N MET A 9 -38.88 -9.51 -44.71
CA MET A 9 -38.95 -8.08 -44.35
C MET A 9 -39.87 -7.76 -43.18
N LYS A 10 -40.84 -8.64 -42.86
CA LYS A 10 -41.72 -8.46 -41.69
C LYS A 10 -41.05 -8.76 -40.34
N GLY A 11 -39.74 -8.82 -40.32
CA GLY A 11 -39.00 -9.01 -39.09
C GLY A 11 -39.48 -10.21 -38.26
N LYS A 12 -38.68 -11.24 -38.17
CA LYS A 12 -38.93 -12.27 -37.16
C LYS A 12 -39.23 -11.56 -35.82
N PRO A 13 -40.29 -11.95 -35.10
CA PRO A 13 -40.56 -11.36 -33.80
C PRO A 13 -39.27 -11.42 -32.99
N MET A 14 -38.82 -10.26 -32.47
CA MET A 14 -37.65 -10.17 -31.61
C MET A 14 -37.82 -11.16 -30.47
N ASN A 15 -37.14 -12.29 -30.55
CA ASN A 15 -37.13 -13.25 -29.48
C ASN A 15 -36.15 -12.74 -28.43
N LEU A 16 -36.68 -12.25 -27.33
CA LEU A 16 -35.92 -11.78 -26.16
C LEU A 16 -34.91 -12.82 -25.66
N ASN A 17 -35.18 -14.11 -25.95
CA ASN A 17 -34.24 -15.19 -25.64
C ASN A 17 -32.95 -15.12 -26.46
N ASN A 18 -33.00 -14.64 -27.71
CA ASN A 18 -31.81 -14.47 -28.56
C ASN A 18 -30.89 -13.34 -27.99
N TYR A 19 -31.41 -12.32 -27.33
CA TYR A 19 -30.61 -11.29 -26.71
C TYR A 19 -29.89 -11.81 -25.47
N LYS A 20 -30.57 -12.56 -24.63
CA LYS A 20 -29.94 -13.21 -23.46
C LYS A 20 -28.86 -14.21 -23.85
N GLU A 21 -29.07 -14.93 -24.94
CA GLU A 21 -28.10 -15.87 -25.45
C GLU A 21 -26.86 -15.18 -26.05
N LYS A 22 -27.02 -14.02 -26.70
CA LYS A 22 -25.90 -13.21 -27.19
C LYS A 22 -25.09 -12.61 -26.03
N ASP A 23 -25.73 -12.07 -25.01
CA ASP A 23 -25.07 -11.53 -23.83
C ASP A 23 -24.31 -12.63 -23.06
N PHE A 24 -24.89 -13.80 -22.96
CA PHE A 24 -24.24 -14.96 -22.35
C PHE A 24 -23.01 -15.43 -23.15
N ASN A 25 -23.09 -15.46 -24.47
CA ASN A 25 -21.97 -15.78 -25.34
C ASN A 25 -20.86 -14.74 -25.28
N PHE A 26 -21.20 -13.44 -25.13
CA PHE A 26 -20.23 -12.38 -24.96
C PHE A 26 -19.42 -12.53 -23.66
N GLU A 27 -20.07 -12.83 -22.55
CA GLU A 27 -19.37 -13.12 -21.28
C GLU A 27 -18.47 -14.35 -21.40
N LYS A 28 -18.91 -15.39 -22.11
CA LYS A 28 -18.11 -16.58 -22.35
C LYS A 28 -16.89 -16.27 -23.21
N GLU A 29 -17.06 -15.49 -24.29
CA GLU A 29 -15.96 -15.03 -25.15
C GLU A 29 -14.96 -14.18 -24.38
N VAL A 30 -15.41 -13.27 -23.51
CA VAL A 30 -14.53 -12.46 -22.64
C VAL A 30 -13.77 -13.36 -21.66
N LYS A 31 -14.42 -14.35 -21.08
CA LYS A 31 -13.74 -15.32 -20.20
C LYS A 31 -12.72 -16.17 -20.96
N GLU A 32 -13.05 -16.63 -22.15
CA GLU A 32 -12.14 -17.39 -23.01
C GLU A 32 -10.96 -16.52 -23.47
N ALA A 33 -11.18 -15.26 -23.83
CA ALA A 33 -10.13 -14.31 -24.17
C ALA A 33 -9.21 -14.02 -22.97
N SER A 34 -9.78 -13.86 -21.77
CA SER A 34 -9.00 -13.69 -20.53
C SER A 34 -8.21 -14.93 -20.12
N GLN A 35 -8.61 -16.10 -20.61
CA GLN A 35 -7.92 -17.38 -20.39
C GLN A 35 -6.98 -17.77 -21.54
N SER A 36 -6.80 -16.91 -22.54
CA SER A 36 -5.89 -17.17 -23.65
C SER A 36 -4.44 -17.35 -23.15
N PRO A 37 -3.62 -18.21 -23.81
CA PRO A 37 -2.23 -18.43 -23.38
C PRO A 37 -1.40 -17.16 -23.30
N GLY A 38 -1.63 -16.20 -24.19
CA GLY A 38 -0.96 -14.90 -24.19
C GLY A 38 -1.28 -14.05 -22.95
N VAL A 39 -2.56 -13.95 -22.58
CA VAL A 39 -3.00 -13.21 -21.39
C VAL A 39 -2.49 -13.88 -20.12
N ARG A 40 -2.55 -15.19 -20.01
CA ARG A 40 -1.99 -15.94 -18.87
C ARG A 40 -0.49 -15.75 -18.72
N THR A 41 0.24 -15.67 -19.83
CA THR A 41 1.68 -15.42 -19.83
C THR A 41 1.97 -14.01 -19.33
N ILE A 42 1.22 -13.00 -19.79
CA ILE A 42 1.34 -11.61 -19.35
C ILE A 42 1.02 -11.47 -17.86
N GLU A 43 -0.05 -12.12 -17.37
CA GLU A 43 -0.39 -12.14 -15.94
C GLU A 43 0.72 -12.77 -15.09
N LYS A 44 1.27 -13.90 -15.53
CA LYS A 44 2.37 -14.57 -14.81
C LYS A 44 3.63 -13.73 -14.80
N VAL A 45 4.03 -13.16 -15.93
CA VAL A 45 5.21 -12.29 -16.02
C VAL A 45 5.01 -11.02 -15.20
N GLY A 46 3.83 -10.39 -15.28
CA GLY A 46 3.47 -9.23 -14.47
C GLY A 46 3.48 -9.54 -12.97
N GLY A 47 2.95 -10.69 -12.56
CA GLY A 47 2.95 -11.16 -11.18
C GLY A 47 4.36 -11.39 -10.64
N VAL A 48 5.23 -12.04 -11.43
CA VAL A 48 6.64 -12.26 -11.07
C VAL A 48 7.39 -10.94 -10.96
N PHE A 49 7.20 -10.03 -11.91
CA PHE A 49 7.83 -8.71 -11.89
C PHE A 49 7.41 -7.89 -10.65
N LEU A 50 6.11 -7.85 -10.39
CA LEU A 50 5.56 -7.18 -9.20
C LEU A 50 6.06 -7.85 -7.91
N GLY A 51 6.14 -9.18 -7.87
CA GLY A 51 6.67 -9.94 -6.73
C GLY A 51 8.13 -9.58 -6.45
N ILE A 52 8.96 -9.47 -7.48
CA ILE A 52 10.37 -9.05 -7.35
C ILE A 52 10.46 -7.61 -6.83
N LEU A 53 9.65 -6.69 -7.37
CA LEU A 53 9.60 -5.30 -6.89
C LEU A 53 9.21 -5.21 -5.42
N LEU A 54 8.20 -5.96 -4.99
CA LEU A 54 7.75 -5.99 -3.58
C LEU A 54 8.82 -6.59 -2.67
N LEU A 55 9.49 -7.65 -3.10
CA LEU A 55 10.62 -8.23 -2.35
C LEU A 55 11.77 -7.26 -2.20
N LEU A 56 12.16 -6.59 -3.29
CA LEU A 56 13.22 -5.58 -3.25
C LEU A 56 12.84 -4.40 -2.36
N ALA A 57 11.59 -3.93 -2.43
CA ALA A 57 11.09 -2.88 -1.56
C ALA A 57 11.10 -3.30 -0.08
N GLY A 58 10.64 -4.51 0.23
CA GLY A 58 10.64 -5.05 1.59
C GLY A 58 12.04 -5.23 2.16
N LEU A 59 12.95 -5.83 1.39
CA LEU A 59 14.35 -6.03 1.79
C LEU A 59 15.09 -4.70 1.92
N GLY A 60 14.89 -3.77 0.97
CA GLY A 60 15.45 -2.43 1.03
C GLY A 60 14.96 -1.66 2.26
N GLY A 61 13.69 -1.80 2.59
CA GLY A 61 13.10 -1.25 3.80
C GLY A 61 13.69 -1.83 5.09
N LEU A 62 13.97 -3.14 5.13
CA LEU A 62 14.64 -3.77 6.28
C LEU A 62 16.08 -3.26 6.44
N VAL A 63 16.84 -3.14 5.36
CA VAL A 63 18.19 -2.57 5.40
C VAL A 63 18.15 -1.12 5.85
N GLY A 64 17.22 -0.32 5.32
CA GLY A 64 16.97 1.05 5.77
C GLY A 64 16.60 1.12 7.25
N GLY A 65 15.79 0.17 7.72
CA GLY A 65 15.39 0.05 9.13
C GLY A 65 16.55 -0.20 10.09
N LEU A 66 17.64 -0.82 9.65
CA LEU A 66 18.86 -0.98 10.44
C LEU A 66 19.59 0.36 10.67
N ILE A 67 19.40 1.32 9.76
CA ILE A 67 19.99 2.66 9.85
C ILE A 67 19.12 3.58 10.73
N LEU A 68 17.82 3.33 10.81
CA LEU A 68 16.86 4.15 11.57
C LEU A 68 17.27 4.42 13.04
N PRO A 69 17.78 3.44 13.80
CA PRO A 69 18.19 3.71 15.19
C PRO A 69 19.33 4.71 15.35
N SER A 70 20.11 4.93 14.29
CA SER A 70 21.21 5.92 14.32
C SER A 70 20.72 7.34 13.97
N LEU A 71 19.53 7.50 13.41
CA LEU A 71 19.00 8.80 13.01
C LEU A 71 18.82 9.78 14.17
N PRO A 72 18.32 9.42 15.37
CA PRO A 72 18.23 10.33 16.51
C PRO A 72 19.56 10.98 16.83
N THR A 73 20.66 10.21 16.87
CA THR A 73 21.99 10.75 17.17
C THR A 73 22.53 11.66 16.07
N MET A 74 22.18 11.36 14.79
CA MET A 74 22.52 12.23 13.66
C MET A 74 21.73 13.55 13.71
N PHE A 75 20.45 13.49 14.08
CA PHE A 75 19.63 14.69 14.25
C PHE A 75 20.13 15.56 15.41
N ASP A 76 20.47 14.98 16.56
CA ASP A 76 21.03 15.71 17.71
C ASP A 76 22.27 16.50 17.31
N SER A 77 23.20 15.88 16.60
CA SER A 77 24.44 16.54 16.17
C SER A 77 24.19 17.67 15.18
N ASN A 78 23.23 17.48 14.26
CA ASN A 78 22.88 18.49 13.27
C ASN A 78 22.09 19.66 13.88
N ILE A 79 21.17 19.38 14.79
CA ILE A 79 20.40 20.40 15.49
C ILE A 79 21.30 21.24 16.37
N ALA A 80 22.25 20.61 17.08
CA ALA A 80 23.25 21.33 17.86
C ALA A 80 24.09 22.30 17.01
N LYS A 81 24.46 21.89 15.79
CA LYS A 81 25.13 22.77 14.81
C LYS A 81 24.25 23.92 14.35
N ILE A 82 22.98 23.62 14.02
CA ILE A 82 22.00 24.65 13.58
C ILE A 82 21.78 25.67 14.67
N ILE A 83 21.61 25.25 15.93
CA ILE A 83 21.46 26.16 17.07
C ILE A 83 22.69 27.05 17.24
N SER A 84 23.89 26.51 17.07
CA SER A 84 25.14 27.27 17.18
C SER A 84 25.33 28.28 16.04
N GLU A 85 24.82 28.01 14.87
CA GLU A 85 24.97 28.86 13.67
C GLU A 85 23.89 29.92 13.56
N TRP A 86 22.63 29.57 13.88
CA TRP A 86 21.43 30.35 13.61
C TRP A 86 20.79 31.00 14.85
N GLY A 87 21.31 30.72 16.02
CA GLY A 87 20.78 31.23 17.30
C GLY A 87 19.69 30.32 17.87
N THR A 88 18.75 30.90 18.63
CA THR A 88 17.66 30.15 19.26
C THR A 88 16.58 29.75 18.24
N LEU A 89 16.21 28.49 18.27
CA LEU A 89 15.07 27.99 17.53
C LEU A 89 13.77 28.54 18.10
N ASP A 90 12.80 28.79 17.24
CA ASP A 90 11.43 29.10 17.65
C ASP A 90 10.78 27.90 18.37
N ALA A 91 9.73 28.18 19.13
CA ALA A 91 9.08 27.16 19.97
C ALA A 91 8.53 25.98 19.14
N GLU A 92 8.03 26.24 17.93
CA GLU A 92 7.57 25.20 16.99
C GLU A 92 8.74 24.35 16.49
N GLU A 93 9.86 24.96 16.15
CA GLU A 93 11.06 24.26 15.70
C GLU A 93 11.67 23.41 16.80
N GLN A 94 11.66 23.88 18.06
CA GLN A 94 12.10 23.12 19.23
C GLN A 94 11.22 21.87 19.43
N LEU A 95 9.90 21.97 19.25
CA LEU A 95 8.99 20.84 19.36
C LEU A 95 9.27 19.78 18.29
N ILE A 96 9.44 20.21 17.05
CA ILE A 96 9.79 19.31 15.93
C ILE A 96 11.13 18.63 16.20
N ALA A 97 12.11 19.38 16.66
CA ALA A 97 13.42 18.85 17.02
C ALA A 97 13.34 17.83 18.15
N ALA A 98 12.54 18.09 19.19
CA ALA A 98 12.32 17.16 20.29
C ALA A 98 11.68 15.84 19.83
N ILE A 99 10.71 15.89 18.93
CA ILE A 99 10.09 14.70 18.34
C ILE A 99 11.10 13.93 17.50
N LEU A 100 11.84 14.61 16.62
CA LEU A 100 12.80 13.98 15.71
C LEU A 100 14.01 13.37 16.44
N THR A 101 14.39 13.89 17.58
CA THR A 101 15.47 13.35 18.43
C THR A 101 14.99 12.27 19.41
N SER A 102 13.68 12.06 19.52
CA SER A 102 13.11 11.06 20.41
C SER A 102 13.37 9.63 19.93
N THR A 103 14.00 8.82 20.77
CA THR A 103 14.19 7.39 20.51
C THR A 103 12.87 6.64 20.42
N THR A 104 11.85 7.04 21.18
CA THR A 104 10.51 6.46 21.15
C THR A 104 9.84 6.70 19.80
N PHE A 105 9.95 7.90 19.23
CA PHE A 105 9.43 8.21 17.89
C PHE A 105 10.03 7.29 16.82
N TRP A 106 11.36 7.17 16.79
CA TRP A 106 12.05 6.32 15.83
C TRP A 106 11.76 4.82 16.05
N GLY A 107 11.60 4.41 17.29
CA GLY A 107 11.16 3.04 17.62
C GLY A 107 9.78 2.73 17.06
N LEU A 108 8.81 3.63 17.20
CA LEU A 108 7.47 3.49 16.63
C LEU A 108 7.48 3.51 15.09
N VAL A 109 8.26 4.40 14.49
CA VAL A 109 8.46 4.45 13.03
C VAL A 109 9.06 3.14 12.53
N LEU A 110 10.01 2.56 13.25
CA LEU A 110 10.63 1.28 12.92
C LEU A 110 9.62 0.14 12.97
N ILE A 111 8.71 0.13 13.93
CA ILE A 111 7.61 -0.86 14.01
C ILE A 111 6.69 -0.72 12.80
N VAL A 112 6.25 0.49 12.46
CA VAL A 112 5.37 0.76 11.31
C VAL A 112 6.03 0.29 10.02
N LEU A 113 7.28 0.66 9.79
CA LEU A 113 8.04 0.26 8.60
C LEU A 113 8.33 -1.24 8.59
N GLY A 114 8.63 -1.84 9.73
CA GLY A 114 8.87 -3.28 9.86
C GLY A 114 7.65 -4.11 9.45
N ILE A 115 6.48 -3.75 9.93
CA ILE A 115 5.22 -4.43 9.55
C ILE A 115 4.96 -4.26 8.05
N LEU A 116 5.18 -3.07 7.51
CA LEU A 116 5.02 -2.80 6.08
C LEU A 116 6.01 -3.63 5.24
N CYS A 117 7.27 -3.72 5.66
CA CYS A 117 8.29 -4.53 4.97
C CYS A 117 7.92 -6.01 5.00
N VAL A 118 7.49 -6.54 6.12
CA VAL A 118 7.03 -7.94 6.24
C VAL A 118 5.82 -8.18 5.33
N TRP A 119 4.88 -7.23 5.27
CA TRP A 119 3.74 -7.32 4.37
C TRP A 119 4.16 -7.33 2.89
N PHE A 120 5.12 -6.50 2.50
CA PHE A 120 5.67 -6.49 1.14
C PHE A 120 6.39 -7.78 0.79
N ILE A 121 7.24 -8.29 1.70
CA ILE A 121 7.94 -9.57 1.51
C ILE A 121 6.93 -10.71 1.38
N TYR A 122 5.93 -10.77 2.26
CA TYR A 122 4.89 -11.78 2.20
C TYR A 122 4.15 -11.76 0.86
N ASN A 123 3.67 -10.60 0.42
CA ASN A 123 2.96 -10.47 -0.85
C ASN A 123 3.90 -10.76 -2.04
N GLY A 124 5.16 -10.32 -1.98
CA GLY A 124 6.15 -10.59 -3.00
C GLY A 124 6.41 -12.08 -3.18
N VAL A 125 6.58 -12.82 -2.09
CA VAL A 125 6.75 -14.28 -2.12
C VAL A 125 5.51 -14.99 -2.65
N MET A 126 4.33 -14.57 -2.21
CA MET A 126 3.07 -15.14 -2.69
C MET A 126 2.88 -14.95 -4.20
N LEU A 127 3.20 -13.79 -4.72
CA LEU A 127 3.14 -13.49 -6.16
C LEU A 127 4.21 -14.24 -6.95
N LEU A 128 5.44 -14.31 -6.43
CA LEU A 128 6.56 -14.95 -7.12
C LEU A 128 6.35 -16.45 -7.29
N PHE A 129 5.89 -17.13 -6.25
CA PHE A 129 5.66 -18.56 -6.24
C PHE A 129 4.21 -18.95 -6.60
N ASN A 130 3.36 -17.97 -6.88
CA ASN A 130 1.94 -18.18 -7.18
C ASN A 130 1.24 -19.09 -6.14
N LEU A 131 1.52 -18.84 -4.87
CA LEU A 131 0.98 -19.60 -3.76
C LEU A 131 -0.47 -19.17 -3.47
N LYS A 132 -1.29 -20.14 -3.08
CA LYS A 132 -2.65 -19.85 -2.61
C LYS A 132 -2.60 -19.25 -1.21
N ALA A 133 -3.32 -18.16 -1.00
CA ALA A 133 -3.45 -17.58 0.33
C ALA A 133 -4.13 -18.57 1.30
N PRO A 134 -3.59 -18.73 2.53
CA PRO A 134 -4.25 -19.53 3.54
C PRO A 134 -5.60 -18.93 3.95
N SER A 135 -6.48 -19.74 4.54
CA SER A 135 -7.86 -19.36 4.90
C SER A 135 -7.95 -18.17 5.87
N TRP A 136 -6.97 -17.98 6.73
CA TRP A 136 -6.91 -16.86 7.70
C TRP A 136 -6.31 -15.57 7.16
N LYS A 137 -5.97 -15.54 5.87
CA LYS A 137 -5.52 -14.34 5.12
C LYS A 137 -4.46 -13.51 5.88
N PRO A 138 -3.23 -14.00 6.04
CA PRO A 138 -2.20 -13.29 6.83
C PRO A 138 -1.86 -11.92 6.29
N GLY A 139 -2.00 -11.68 4.99
CA GLY A 139 -1.84 -10.35 4.40
C GLY A 139 -2.83 -9.32 4.93
N LEU A 140 -4.07 -9.73 5.20
CA LEU A 140 -5.08 -8.87 5.81
C LEU A 140 -4.75 -8.56 7.28
N VAL A 141 -4.30 -9.58 8.03
CA VAL A 141 -3.90 -9.42 9.43
C VAL A 141 -2.72 -8.44 9.54
N LEU A 142 -1.72 -8.58 8.68
CA LEU A 142 -0.57 -7.66 8.63
C LEU A 142 -1.00 -6.25 8.25
N PHE A 143 -1.93 -6.09 7.33
CA PHE A 143 -2.47 -4.79 6.94
C PHE A 143 -3.21 -4.10 8.09
N ILE A 144 -4.05 -4.83 8.82
CA ILE A 144 -4.74 -4.32 10.01
C ILE A 144 -3.73 -3.93 11.09
N ALA A 145 -2.74 -4.77 11.36
CA ALA A 145 -1.67 -4.49 12.32
C ALA A 145 -0.89 -3.23 11.94
N TRP A 146 -0.63 -3.03 10.66
CA TRP A 146 0.02 -1.82 10.16
C TRP A 146 -0.82 -0.57 10.40
N ILE A 147 -2.13 -0.60 10.10
CA ILE A 147 -3.05 0.51 10.39
C ILE A 147 -3.06 0.83 11.89
N ILE A 148 -3.16 -0.18 12.74
CA ILE A 148 -3.13 -0.01 14.20
C ILE A 148 -1.83 0.65 14.64
N SER A 149 -0.69 0.23 14.09
CA SER A 149 0.62 0.81 14.42
C SER A 149 0.73 2.29 14.00
N ILE A 150 0.12 2.68 12.88
CA ILE A 150 0.03 4.08 12.47
C ILE A 150 -0.79 4.89 13.46
N PHE A 151 -1.93 4.37 13.93
CA PHE A 151 -2.74 5.04 14.94
C PHE A 151 -2.01 5.20 16.28
N VAL A 152 -1.25 4.19 16.69
CA VAL A 152 -0.41 4.27 17.89
C VAL A 152 0.66 5.36 17.74
N LEU A 153 1.33 5.41 16.59
CA LEU A 153 2.32 6.46 16.31
C LEU A 153 1.69 7.85 16.31
N ALA A 154 0.57 8.02 15.62
CA ALA A 154 -0.16 9.29 15.57
C ALA A 154 -0.65 9.72 16.94
N GLY A 155 -1.17 8.79 17.74
CA GLY A 155 -1.58 9.04 19.14
C GLY A 155 -0.42 9.49 20.02
N TRP A 156 0.73 8.84 19.91
CA TRP A 156 1.92 9.23 20.64
C TRP A 156 2.39 10.65 20.27
N VAL A 157 2.44 10.96 18.98
CA VAL A 157 2.79 12.31 18.49
C VAL A 157 1.78 13.34 19.00
N ALA A 158 0.49 13.05 18.94
CA ALA A 158 -0.56 13.94 19.42
C ALA A 158 -0.45 14.18 20.92
N MET A 159 -0.15 13.17 21.73
CA MET A 159 0.08 13.32 23.17
C MET A 159 1.31 14.17 23.46
N THR A 160 2.41 13.95 22.75
CA THR A 160 3.64 14.74 22.89
C THR A 160 3.41 16.21 22.55
N VAL A 161 2.70 16.48 21.46
CA VAL A 161 2.31 17.84 21.06
C VAL A 161 1.37 18.45 22.08
N GLY A 162 0.40 17.71 22.59
CA GLY A 162 -0.55 18.15 23.59
C GLY A 162 0.10 18.53 24.90
N GLU A 163 1.15 17.83 25.35
CA GLU A 163 1.92 18.15 26.55
C GLU A 163 2.80 19.40 26.35
N ALA A 164 3.29 19.62 25.13
CA ALA A 164 4.12 20.78 24.80
C ALA A 164 3.31 22.06 24.55
N LEU A 165 2.04 21.96 24.12
CA LEU A 165 1.16 23.09 23.82
C LEU A 165 1.00 24.09 24.98
N PRO A 166 0.78 23.68 26.25
CA PRO A 166 0.70 24.63 27.38
C PRO A 166 1.98 25.44 27.55
N ALA A 167 3.15 24.85 27.35
CA ALA A 167 4.43 25.54 27.41
C ALA A 167 4.61 26.57 26.28
N LEU A 168 4.05 26.27 25.09
CA LEU A 168 4.04 27.18 23.93
C LEU A 168 3.09 28.35 24.09
N ILE A 169 1.95 28.16 24.78
CA ILE A 169 0.94 29.22 25.00
C ILE A 169 1.39 30.19 26.11
N VAL A 170 2.14 29.71 27.09
CA VAL A 170 2.64 30.52 28.22
C VAL A 170 3.81 31.43 27.82
N LEU A 171 4.47 31.10 26.72
CA LEU A 171 5.54 31.92 26.14
C LEU A 171 4.96 32.95 25.15
#